data_d184d0bb781fdcc60bc3645ac5a8312e
#
_entry.id   d184d0bb781fdcc60bc3645ac5a8312e
#
_cell.length_a   1.000
_cell.length_b   1.000
_cell.length_c   1.000
_cell.angle_alpha   90.00
_cell.angle_beta   90.00
_cell.angle_gamma   90.00
#
_symmetry.space_group_name_H-M   'P 1'
#
loop_
_entity.id
_entity.type
_entity.pdbx_description
1 polymer ?
#
loop_
_entity_poly.entity_id
_entity_poly.type
_entity_poly.pdbx_seq_one_letter_code
_entity_poly.pdbx_strand_id
1 'polypeptide(L)'
;IDTDKMIREGAMIDIMKQPRFVDIPEHTHKYMEIIYMFSGSATHIIDKTEVKLEADDVLFIKQGTPHSASASGYNDIGIKIFVLPEFLQYPLSMLNEDTALRRFIKKAAENDGKDKEFLHFHLQDLPDAQNLLENMTRSLLNQTRNSKRILQATMGVLLMQLSNRTYTITVGSPSSY
;
A
#
# COMPACT_ATOMS: atom_id res chain seq x y z
N ILE A 1 -12.25 1.90 16.76
CA ILE A 1 -10.84 2.16 16.51
C ILE A 1 -10.74 3.46 15.72
N ASP A 2 -10.05 4.43 16.29
CA ASP A 2 -9.79 5.69 15.59
C ASP A 2 -8.64 5.49 14.61
N THR A 3 -8.98 5.18 13.36
CA THR A 3 -7.99 4.89 12.33
C THR A 3 -7.22 6.13 11.87
N ASP A 4 -7.71 7.33 12.20
CA ASP A 4 -7.04 8.58 11.83
C ASP A 4 -5.77 8.84 12.64
N LYS A 5 -5.50 8.03 13.69
CA LYS A 5 -4.31 8.17 14.54
C LYS A 5 -3.20 7.16 14.20
N MET A 6 -3.34 6.42 13.10
CA MET A 6 -2.31 5.45 12.70
C MET A 6 -1.03 6.09 12.20
N ILE A 7 -1.09 7.35 11.79
CA ILE A 7 0.08 8.13 11.37
C ILE A 7 0.47 9.06 12.52
N ARG A 8 1.75 9.03 12.92
CA ARG A 8 2.26 9.90 13.97
C ARG A 8 2.05 11.36 13.60
N GLU A 9 1.78 12.17 14.62
CA GLU A 9 1.58 13.61 14.44
C GLU A 9 2.77 14.24 13.73
N GLY A 10 2.49 15.02 12.67
CA GLY A 10 3.51 15.68 11.86
C GLY A 10 4.14 14.81 10.79
N ALA A 11 3.85 13.51 10.77
CA ALA A 11 4.36 12.61 9.74
C ALA A 11 3.39 12.56 8.56
N MET A 12 3.92 12.35 7.36
CA MET A 12 3.13 12.16 6.13
C MET A 12 3.11 10.72 5.68
N ILE A 13 3.93 9.87 6.30
CA ILE A 13 4.04 8.45 6.05
C ILE A 13 4.42 7.76 7.35
N ASP A 14 3.84 6.60 7.60
CA ASP A 14 4.18 5.81 8.79
C ASP A 14 4.00 4.33 8.51
N ILE A 15 4.43 3.48 9.44
CA ILE A 15 4.47 2.04 9.26
C ILE A 15 4.06 1.33 10.55
N MET A 16 3.44 0.15 10.40
CA MET A 16 3.20 -0.77 11.50
C MET A 16 3.26 -2.21 10.99
N LYS A 17 3.53 -3.15 11.91
CA LYS A 17 3.39 -4.57 11.59
C LYS A 17 1.91 -4.91 11.46
N GLN A 18 1.59 -5.77 10.50
CA GLN A 18 0.22 -6.27 10.38
C GLN A 18 -0.11 -7.11 11.62
N PRO A 19 -1.23 -6.84 12.31
CA PRO A 19 -1.65 -7.67 13.43
C PRO A 19 -1.86 -9.12 13.03
N ARG A 20 -1.48 -10.04 13.93
CA ARG A 20 -1.67 -11.48 13.71
C ARG A 20 -2.63 -12.02 14.76
N PHE A 21 -3.21 -13.20 14.51
CA PHE A 21 -4.02 -13.96 15.43
C PHE A 21 -5.39 -13.35 15.74
N VAL A 22 -5.73 -12.23 15.14
CA VAL A 22 -7.02 -11.56 15.35
C VAL A 22 -7.60 -11.16 14.01
N ASP A 23 -8.92 -11.18 13.93
CA ASP A 23 -9.62 -10.60 12.79
C ASP A 23 -9.59 -9.09 12.89
N ILE A 24 -9.42 -8.43 11.76
CA ILE A 24 -9.49 -6.97 11.65
C ILE A 24 -10.84 -6.65 11.02
N PRO A 25 -11.75 -5.99 11.76
CA PRO A 25 -13.08 -5.68 11.23
C PRO A 25 -13.01 -4.68 10.10
N GLU A 26 -14.07 -4.65 9.30
CA GLU A 26 -14.16 -3.70 8.18
C GLU A 26 -14.04 -2.26 8.68
N HIS A 27 -13.20 -1.49 7.99
CA HIS A 27 -12.96 -0.09 8.30
C HIS A 27 -12.48 0.64 7.05
N THR A 28 -12.42 1.96 7.15
CA THR A 28 -11.85 2.83 6.11
C THR A 28 -10.81 3.74 6.73
N HIS A 29 -9.93 4.28 5.88
CA HIS A 29 -8.94 5.28 6.28
C HIS A 29 -9.06 6.52 5.40
N LYS A 30 -8.53 7.64 5.89
CA LYS A 30 -8.43 8.89 5.12
C LYS A 30 -7.10 9.00 4.38
N TYR A 31 -6.34 7.93 4.32
CA TYR A 31 -5.04 7.86 3.66
C TYR A 31 -4.93 6.53 2.91
N MET A 32 -3.96 6.47 2.00
CA MET A 32 -3.67 5.24 1.27
C MET A 32 -2.92 4.27 2.18
N GLU A 33 -3.21 2.97 2.03
CA GLU A 33 -2.53 1.91 2.76
C GLU A 33 -1.80 1.02 1.77
N ILE A 34 -0.55 0.67 2.10
CA ILE A 34 0.23 -0.30 1.34
C ILE A 34 0.51 -1.48 2.27
N ILE A 35 0.18 -2.69 1.84
CA ILE A 35 0.45 -3.91 2.61
C ILE A 35 1.43 -4.76 1.83
N TYR A 36 2.55 -5.11 2.46
CA TYR A 36 3.56 -5.99 1.88
C TYR A 36 3.74 -7.22 2.75
N MET A 37 3.63 -8.41 2.12
CA MET A 37 3.81 -9.69 2.83
C MET A 37 5.25 -10.16 2.69
N PHE A 38 5.99 -10.18 3.80
CA PHE A 38 7.35 -10.72 3.84
C PHE A 38 7.36 -12.23 3.81
N SER A 39 6.40 -12.87 4.51
CA SER A 39 6.32 -14.33 4.56
C SER A 39 4.89 -14.76 4.85
N GLY A 40 4.58 -16.01 4.54
CA GLY A 40 3.26 -16.57 4.77
C GLY A 40 2.21 -16.02 3.83
N SER A 41 1.00 -15.90 4.35
CA SER A 41 -0.15 -15.41 3.58
C SER A 41 -1.11 -14.65 4.48
N ALA A 42 -1.99 -13.87 3.86
CA ALA A 42 -3.06 -13.16 4.56
C ALA A 42 -4.26 -13.03 3.64
N THR A 43 -5.45 -13.13 4.21
CA THR A 43 -6.69 -12.96 3.45
C THR A 43 -7.33 -11.64 3.85
N HIS A 44 -7.54 -10.79 2.86
CA HIS A 44 -8.23 -9.51 3.01
C HIS A 44 -9.54 -9.54 2.25
N ILE A 45 -10.51 -8.77 2.71
CA ILE A 45 -11.74 -8.51 1.97
C ILE A 45 -11.77 -7.02 1.72
N ILE A 46 -11.71 -6.64 0.44
CA ILE A 46 -11.62 -5.24 0.03
C ILE A 46 -12.83 -4.91 -0.82
N ASP A 47 -13.67 -4.02 -0.31
CA ASP A 47 -14.92 -3.65 -0.97
C ASP A 47 -15.69 -4.90 -1.44
N LYS A 48 -15.84 -5.89 -0.53
CA LYS A 48 -16.53 -7.17 -0.73
C LYS A 48 -15.78 -8.16 -1.63
N THR A 49 -14.57 -7.85 -2.08
CA THR A 49 -13.75 -8.75 -2.89
C THR A 49 -12.71 -9.43 -2.01
N GLU A 50 -12.68 -10.75 -2.02
CA GLU A 50 -11.66 -11.49 -1.29
C GLU A 50 -10.34 -11.43 -2.06
N VAL A 51 -9.27 -11.03 -1.35
CA VAL A 51 -7.93 -10.94 -1.90
C VAL A 51 -6.99 -11.70 -0.98
N LYS A 52 -6.33 -12.73 -1.53
CA LYS A 52 -5.33 -13.48 -0.80
C LYS A 52 -3.94 -12.97 -1.16
N LEU A 53 -3.20 -12.52 -0.17
CA LEU A 53 -1.82 -12.09 -0.32
C LEU A 53 -0.90 -13.25 0.03
N GLU A 54 0.07 -13.51 -0.82
CA GLU A 54 1.14 -14.47 -0.58
C GLU A 54 2.46 -13.73 -0.35
N ALA A 55 3.50 -14.46 0.04
CA ALA A 55 4.81 -13.84 0.26
C ALA A 55 5.27 -13.08 -0.97
N ASP A 56 5.77 -11.87 -0.77
CA ASP A 56 6.20 -10.91 -1.80
C ASP A 56 5.05 -10.34 -2.65
N ASP A 57 3.83 -10.45 -2.18
CA ASP A 57 2.72 -9.66 -2.75
C ASP A 57 2.67 -8.30 -2.08
N VAL A 58 2.26 -7.29 -2.85
CA VAL A 58 1.98 -5.96 -2.33
C VAL A 58 0.58 -5.53 -2.75
N LEU A 59 -0.13 -4.92 -1.82
CA LEU A 59 -1.51 -4.47 -1.99
C LEU A 59 -1.58 -2.99 -1.68
N PHE A 60 -2.16 -2.22 -2.61
CA PHE A 60 -2.42 -0.79 -2.43
C PHE A 60 -3.92 -0.61 -2.26
N ILE A 61 -4.34 0.00 -1.15
CA ILE A 61 -5.75 0.29 -0.87
C ILE A 61 -5.93 1.80 -0.84
N LYS A 62 -6.80 2.33 -1.71
CA LYS A 62 -7.07 3.76 -1.76
C LYS A 62 -7.88 4.19 -0.55
N GLN A 63 -7.69 5.43 -0.10
CA GLN A 63 -8.50 5.99 0.97
C GLN A 63 -10.00 5.87 0.66
N GLY A 64 -10.79 5.65 1.69
CA GLY A 64 -12.24 5.49 1.58
C GLY A 64 -12.69 4.11 1.13
N THR A 65 -11.78 3.21 0.82
CA THR A 65 -12.12 1.84 0.39
C THR A 65 -12.27 0.94 1.62
N PRO A 66 -13.48 0.38 1.85
CA PRO A 66 -13.69 -0.50 3.01
C PRO A 66 -12.87 -1.77 2.90
N HIS A 67 -12.24 -2.17 3.98
CA HIS A 67 -11.44 -3.39 3.97
C HIS A 67 -11.38 -4.02 5.36
N SER A 68 -11.18 -5.33 5.36
CA SER A 68 -11.03 -6.14 6.56
C SER A 68 -9.99 -7.22 6.30
N ALA A 69 -9.55 -7.91 7.35
CA ALA A 69 -8.61 -9.01 7.21
C ALA A 69 -8.98 -10.12 8.18
N SER A 70 -8.78 -11.35 7.75
CA SER A 70 -8.96 -12.53 8.60
C SER A 70 -7.73 -12.72 9.49
N ALA A 71 -7.92 -13.39 10.63
CA ALA A 71 -6.84 -13.73 11.53
C ALA A 71 -5.76 -14.52 10.78
N SER A 72 -4.51 -14.18 11.04
CA SER A 72 -3.35 -14.86 10.45
C SER A 72 -2.54 -15.58 11.53
N GLY A 73 -1.55 -16.34 11.11
CA GLY A 73 -0.77 -17.19 12.00
C GLY A 73 0.62 -16.65 12.30
N TYR A 74 1.38 -17.46 13.03
CA TYR A 74 2.71 -17.08 13.52
C TYR A 74 3.68 -16.75 12.39
N ASN A 75 3.60 -17.49 11.28
CA ASN A 75 4.53 -17.32 10.14
C ASN A 75 4.03 -16.33 9.09
N ASP A 76 2.88 -15.71 9.31
CA ASP A 76 2.30 -14.77 8.38
C ASP A 76 2.73 -13.36 8.77
N ILE A 77 3.80 -12.88 8.13
CA ILE A 77 4.44 -11.62 8.50
C ILE A 77 4.26 -10.61 7.39
N GLY A 78 3.57 -9.52 7.70
CA GLY A 78 3.36 -8.41 6.79
C GLY A 78 3.56 -7.08 7.48
N ILE A 79 3.70 -6.04 6.67
CA ILE A 79 3.76 -4.67 7.15
C ILE A 79 2.69 -3.85 6.46
N LYS A 80 2.27 -2.78 7.13
CA LYS A 80 1.35 -1.78 6.60
C LYS A 80 2.04 -0.44 6.59
N ILE A 81 2.03 0.23 5.45
CA ILE A 81 2.54 1.58 5.29
C ILE A 81 1.35 2.49 5.02
N PHE A 82 1.21 3.54 5.80
CA PHE A 82 0.13 4.52 5.69
C PHE A 82 0.68 5.80 5.09
N VAL A 83 0.02 6.31 4.05
CA VAL A 83 0.55 7.42 3.26
C VAL A 83 -0.52 8.50 3.09
N LEU A 84 -0.23 9.70 3.60
CA LEU A 84 -1.12 10.84 3.41
C LEU A 84 -1.08 11.33 1.95
N PRO A 85 -2.18 11.93 1.46
CA PRO A 85 -2.24 12.41 0.08
C PRO A 85 -1.11 13.37 -0.30
N GLU A 86 -0.71 14.25 0.63
CA GLU A 86 0.35 15.24 0.36
C GLU A 86 1.69 14.59 0.05
N PHE A 87 1.98 13.43 0.65
CA PHE A 87 3.22 12.71 0.38
C PHE A 87 3.29 12.25 -1.08
N LEU A 88 2.16 11.90 -1.67
CA LEU A 88 2.08 11.28 -2.99
C LEU A 88 2.31 12.25 -4.15
N GLN A 89 2.28 13.56 -3.91
CA GLN A 89 2.45 14.54 -4.99
C GLN A 89 3.80 14.39 -5.70
N TYR A 90 4.87 14.19 -4.94
CA TYR A 90 6.19 14.05 -5.54
C TYR A 90 6.36 12.70 -6.26
N PRO A 91 6.05 11.56 -5.67
CA PRO A 91 6.09 10.29 -6.41
C PRO A 91 5.22 10.31 -7.67
N LEU A 92 4.04 10.93 -7.62
CA LEU A 92 3.17 11.05 -8.79
C LEU A 92 3.86 11.80 -9.92
N SER A 93 4.61 12.88 -9.60
CA SER A 93 5.31 13.67 -10.59
C SER A 93 6.38 12.90 -11.35
N MET A 94 6.83 11.78 -10.81
CA MET A 94 7.82 10.90 -11.44
C MET A 94 7.19 9.93 -12.45
N LEU A 95 5.87 9.80 -12.46
CA LEU A 95 5.15 8.87 -13.34
C LEU A 95 4.65 9.62 -14.56
N ASN A 96 5.18 9.26 -15.73
CA ASN A 96 4.87 9.97 -16.98
C ASN A 96 3.92 9.21 -17.90
N GLU A 97 3.72 7.91 -17.67
CA GLU A 97 2.89 7.10 -18.53
C GLU A 97 1.48 6.96 -17.96
N ASP A 98 0.48 6.94 -18.85
CA ASP A 98 -0.91 6.77 -18.45
C ASP A 98 -1.19 5.29 -18.20
N THR A 99 -0.96 4.86 -16.97
CA THR A 99 -1.20 3.49 -16.52
C THR A 99 -2.30 3.46 -15.46
N ALA A 100 -2.84 2.28 -15.20
CA ALA A 100 -3.80 2.10 -14.11
C ALA A 100 -3.18 2.52 -12.76
N LEU A 101 -1.90 2.23 -12.57
CA LEU A 101 -1.18 2.62 -11.35
C LEU A 101 -1.11 4.15 -11.23
N ARG A 102 -0.73 4.85 -12.30
CA ARG A 102 -0.66 6.31 -12.26
C ARG A 102 -2.02 6.92 -11.95
N ARG A 103 -3.07 6.43 -12.57
CA ARG A 103 -4.44 6.91 -12.30
C ARG A 103 -4.84 6.68 -10.85
N PHE A 104 -4.49 5.51 -10.30
CA PHE A 104 -4.73 5.19 -8.89
C PHE A 104 -4.01 6.17 -7.96
N ILE A 105 -2.71 6.38 -8.19
CA ILE A 105 -1.90 7.29 -7.36
C ILE A 105 -2.39 8.73 -7.49
N LYS A 106 -2.79 9.15 -8.69
CA LYS A 106 -3.34 10.48 -8.90
C LYS A 106 -4.59 10.71 -8.06
N LYS A 107 -5.52 9.77 -8.07
CA LYS A 107 -6.74 9.86 -7.26
C LYS A 107 -6.40 9.91 -5.76
N ALA A 108 -5.46 9.08 -5.30
CA ALA A 108 -5.03 9.08 -3.92
C ALA A 108 -4.37 10.41 -3.55
N ALA A 109 -3.54 10.98 -4.43
CA ALA A 109 -2.88 12.25 -4.21
C ALA A 109 -3.86 13.43 -4.17
N GLU A 110 -4.95 13.34 -4.94
CA GLU A 110 -6.01 14.35 -4.96
C GLU A 110 -7.03 14.17 -3.84
N ASN A 111 -6.79 13.20 -2.96
CA ASN A 111 -7.68 12.85 -1.84
C ASN A 111 -9.10 12.49 -2.30
N ASP A 112 -9.20 11.79 -3.45
CA ASP A 112 -10.48 11.35 -3.97
C ASP A 112 -10.88 10.02 -3.32
N GLY A 113 -11.76 10.08 -2.33
CA GLY A 113 -12.28 8.90 -1.64
C GLY A 113 -13.58 8.35 -2.22
N LYS A 114 -14.01 8.83 -3.38
CA LYS A 114 -15.29 8.43 -3.98
C LYS A 114 -15.25 7.05 -4.61
N ASP A 115 -14.18 6.77 -5.37
CA ASP A 115 -14.03 5.47 -6.03
C ASP A 115 -13.34 4.48 -5.09
N LYS A 116 -13.94 3.30 -4.96
CA LYS A 116 -13.37 2.21 -4.15
C LYS A 116 -12.42 1.45 -5.04
N GLU A 117 -11.13 1.50 -4.72
CA GLU A 117 -10.09 0.91 -5.57
C GLU A 117 -8.97 0.29 -4.76
N PHE A 118 -8.42 -0.79 -5.30
CA PHE A 118 -7.18 -1.37 -4.81
C PHE A 118 -6.39 -1.94 -5.99
N LEU A 119 -5.07 -2.06 -5.79
CA LEU A 119 -4.16 -2.69 -6.76
C LEU A 119 -3.38 -3.79 -6.05
N HIS A 120 -3.25 -4.94 -6.69
CA HIS A 120 -2.55 -6.10 -6.16
C HIS A 120 -1.44 -6.49 -7.13
N PHE A 121 -0.20 -6.47 -6.64
CA PHE A 121 0.98 -6.82 -7.43
C PHE A 121 1.67 -8.05 -6.84
N HIS A 122 2.23 -8.88 -7.71
CA HIS A 122 3.06 -10.03 -7.36
C HIS A 122 4.51 -9.68 -7.66
N LEU A 123 5.36 -9.61 -6.64
CA LEU A 123 6.75 -9.17 -6.77
C LEU A 123 7.76 -10.31 -6.66
N GLN A 124 7.32 -11.57 -6.78
CA GLN A 124 8.19 -12.73 -6.58
C GLN A 124 9.39 -12.73 -7.53
N ASP A 125 9.25 -12.16 -8.73
CA ASP A 125 10.29 -12.10 -9.75
C ASP A 125 10.83 -10.69 -9.96
N LEU A 126 10.61 -9.78 -8.99
CA LEU A 126 11.02 -8.37 -9.08
C LEU A 126 11.91 -7.99 -7.89
N PRO A 127 13.17 -8.47 -7.86
CA PRO A 127 14.05 -8.19 -6.71
C PRO A 127 14.30 -6.69 -6.49
N ASP A 128 14.32 -5.88 -7.55
CA ASP A 128 14.53 -4.44 -7.40
C ASP A 128 13.37 -3.80 -6.64
N ALA A 129 12.13 -4.17 -6.93
CA ALA A 129 10.97 -3.66 -6.21
C ALA A 129 10.95 -4.16 -4.77
N GLN A 130 11.29 -5.43 -4.53
CA GLN A 130 11.40 -5.99 -3.19
C GLN A 130 12.43 -5.20 -2.36
N ASN A 131 13.59 -4.90 -2.93
CA ASN A 131 14.66 -4.16 -2.25
C ASN A 131 14.20 -2.75 -1.88
N LEU A 132 13.46 -2.07 -2.74
CA LEU A 132 12.95 -0.73 -2.45
C LEU A 132 11.95 -0.77 -1.29
N LEU A 133 11.06 -1.75 -1.25
CA LEU A 133 10.12 -1.91 -0.14
C LEU A 133 10.85 -2.22 1.16
N GLU A 134 11.86 -3.08 1.12
CA GLU A 134 12.67 -3.40 2.30
C GLU A 134 13.42 -2.17 2.82
N ASN A 135 13.96 -1.35 1.91
CA ASN A 135 14.65 -0.12 2.30
C ASN A 135 13.70 0.86 2.97
N MET A 136 12.51 1.05 2.42
CA MET A 136 11.49 1.92 3.02
C MET A 136 11.08 1.39 4.39
N THR A 137 10.88 0.09 4.50
CA THR A 137 10.49 -0.56 5.76
C THR A 137 11.54 -0.31 6.83
N ARG A 138 12.82 -0.56 6.53
CA ARG A 138 13.90 -0.33 7.48
C ARG A 138 13.98 1.12 7.92
N SER A 139 13.89 2.04 6.96
CA SER A 139 13.94 3.48 7.26
C SER A 139 12.83 3.89 8.20
N LEU A 140 11.61 3.40 7.95
CA LEU A 140 10.45 3.77 8.77
C LEU A 140 10.47 3.09 10.14
N LEU A 141 10.85 1.81 10.21
CA LEU A 141 10.88 1.07 11.47
C LEU A 141 12.00 1.54 12.40
N ASN A 142 13.16 1.88 11.84
CA ASN A 142 14.33 2.28 12.64
C ASN A 142 14.36 3.77 12.91
N GLN A 143 13.37 4.52 12.45
CA GLN A 143 13.29 5.96 12.61
C GLN A 143 14.60 6.66 12.19
N THR A 144 15.24 6.15 11.13
CA THR A 144 16.43 6.77 10.61
C THR A 144 16.12 8.16 10.07
N ARG A 145 17.15 9.01 9.97
CA ARG A 145 17.00 10.39 9.50
C ARG A 145 16.87 10.47 7.98
N ASN A 146 16.14 9.56 7.38
CA ASN A 146 15.83 9.72 5.97
C ASN A 146 14.88 10.90 5.81
N SER A 147 15.26 11.83 4.95
CA SER A 147 14.40 12.96 4.68
C SER A 147 13.12 12.48 4.00
N LYS A 148 12.06 13.23 4.18
CA LYS A 148 10.81 12.98 3.48
C LYS A 148 11.06 12.84 1.97
N ARG A 149 11.94 13.67 1.41
CA ARG A 149 12.24 13.64 -0.03
C ARG A 149 12.88 12.33 -0.47
N ILE A 150 13.75 11.74 0.35
CA ILE A 150 14.35 10.44 0.04
C ILE A 150 13.27 9.36 -0.01
N LEU A 151 12.38 9.33 0.97
CA LEU A 151 11.27 8.37 0.99
C LEU A 151 10.34 8.58 -0.21
N GLN A 152 10.03 9.83 -0.56
CA GLN A 152 9.21 10.16 -1.72
C GLN A 152 9.87 9.69 -3.02
N ALA A 153 11.18 9.93 -3.16
CA ALA A 153 11.92 9.50 -4.36
C ALA A 153 11.97 7.97 -4.44
N THR A 154 12.21 7.30 -3.32
CA THR A 154 12.23 5.83 -3.27
C THR A 154 10.87 5.26 -3.67
N MET A 155 9.79 5.84 -3.17
CA MET A 155 8.44 5.42 -3.58
C MET A 155 8.21 5.67 -5.06
N GLY A 156 8.69 6.80 -5.59
CA GLY A 156 8.57 7.09 -7.02
C GLY A 156 9.27 6.03 -7.88
N VAL A 157 10.48 5.63 -7.49
CA VAL A 157 11.21 4.57 -8.20
C VAL A 157 10.46 3.24 -8.10
N LEU A 158 9.95 2.90 -6.91
CA LEU A 158 9.13 1.70 -6.74
C LEU A 158 7.92 1.71 -7.68
N LEU A 159 7.20 2.81 -7.74
CA LEU A 159 6.02 2.92 -8.61
C LEU A 159 6.40 2.82 -10.08
N MET A 160 7.55 3.37 -10.48
CA MET A 160 8.06 3.22 -11.84
C MET A 160 8.36 1.76 -12.17
N GLN A 161 8.95 1.04 -11.24
CA GLN A 161 9.20 -0.40 -11.41
C GLN A 161 7.89 -1.18 -11.57
N LEU A 162 6.89 -0.86 -10.75
CA LEU A 162 5.58 -1.51 -10.81
C LEU A 162 4.81 -1.15 -12.08
N SER A 163 5.00 0.05 -12.62
CA SER A 163 4.31 0.50 -13.82
C SER A 163 4.63 -0.38 -15.04
N ASN A 164 5.80 -1.03 -15.07
CA ASN A 164 6.19 -1.93 -16.14
C ASN A 164 5.52 -3.31 -16.03
N ARG A 165 4.69 -3.53 -15.00
CA ARG A 165 4.09 -4.83 -14.68
C ARG A 165 2.57 -4.78 -14.74
N THR A 166 2.02 -4.03 -15.69
CA THR A 166 0.57 -3.84 -15.79
C THR A 166 -0.20 -5.17 -15.92
N TYR A 167 0.42 -6.19 -16.51
CA TYR A 167 -0.22 -7.50 -16.68
C TYR A 167 -0.34 -8.31 -15.38
N THR A 168 0.32 -7.89 -14.29
CA THR A 168 0.22 -8.55 -12.98
C THR A 168 -0.69 -7.78 -12.02
N ILE A 169 -1.31 -6.68 -12.47
CA ILE A 169 -2.17 -5.84 -11.64
C ILE A 169 -3.59 -6.40 -11.62
N THR A 170 -4.14 -6.57 -10.42
CA THR A 170 -5.56 -6.82 -10.23
C THR A 170 -6.20 -5.52 -9.76
N VAL A 171 -7.09 -4.95 -10.58
CA VAL A 171 -7.81 -3.74 -10.22
C VAL A 171 -9.16 -4.15 -9.65
N GLY A 172 -9.36 -3.88 -8.36
CA GLY A 172 -10.63 -4.16 -7.70
C GLY A 172 -11.43 -2.89 -7.56
N SER A 173 -12.25 -2.59 -8.55
CA SER A 173 -13.20 -1.49 -8.49
C SER A 173 -14.54 -1.97 -9.02
N PRO A 174 -15.60 -1.96 -8.19
CA PRO A 174 -16.93 -2.36 -8.64
C PRO A 174 -17.44 -1.54 -9.81
N SER A 175 -16.98 -0.30 -9.96
CA SER A 175 -17.37 0.57 -11.06
C SER A 175 -16.69 0.23 -12.38
N SER A 176 -15.74 -0.68 -12.38
CA SER A 176 -15.01 -1.12 -13.56
C SER A 176 -15.71 -2.25 -14.32
N TYR A 177 -16.80 -2.76 -13.80
CA TYR A 177 -17.52 -3.90 -14.35
C TYR A 177 -18.89 -3.54 -14.87
#